data_4d0cb838b0f3013487d2e513e9fb3de4
#
_entry.id   4d0cb838b0f3013487d2e513e9fb3de4
#
_cell.length_a   1.000
_cell.length_b   1.000
_cell.length_c   1.000
_cell.angle_alpha   90.00
_cell.angle_beta   90.00
_cell.angle_gamma   90.00
#
_symmetry.space_group_name_H-M   'P 1'
#
loop_
_entity.id
_entity.type
_entity.pdbx_description
1 polymer ?
#
loop_
_entity_poly.entity_id
_entity_poly.type
_entity_poly.pdbx_seq_one_letter_code
_entity_poly.pdbx_strand_id
1 'polypeptide(L)'
;MEDKKRGRGLLLTLLLLSSPWLFVQGWILVAADDPDHTSMPTCPASTANCAYLSAESTVRMDAELTAVIDANVSEVWQAWVDWSEENNLRPGHTELGESGERFAHGVAITPFWRFPDDVVVQFQPQGETTAIELYSASRLGVSDLGVNPDRLESLHRALVAVQGNI
;
A
#
# COMPACT_ATOMS: atom_id res chain seq x y z
N MET A 1 32.47 -41.37 -1.34
CA MET A 1 31.18 -41.56 -2.08
C MET A 1 29.95 -41.20 -1.22
N GLU A 2 30.04 -41.34 0.10
CA GLU A 2 28.97 -41.04 1.06
C GLU A 2 28.65 -39.53 1.17
N ASP A 3 29.65 -38.66 1.23
CA ASP A 3 29.49 -37.21 1.29
C ASP A 3 28.73 -36.62 0.10
N LYS A 4 28.96 -37.18 -1.09
CA LYS A 4 28.25 -36.70 -2.31
C LYS A 4 26.78 -37.12 -2.32
N LYS A 5 26.42 -38.25 -1.69
CA LYS A 5 25.02 -38.68 -1.51
C LYS A 5 24.32 -37.84 -0.45
N ARG A 6 25.01 -37.48 0.64
CA ARG A 6 24.49 -36.65 1.74
C ARG A 6 24.22 -35.22 1.27
N GLY A 7 25.14 -34.64 0.48
CA GLY A 7 24.94 -33.32 -0.12
C GLY A 7 23.77 -33.25 -1.12
N ARG A 8 23.59 -34.32 -1.93
CA ARG A 8 22.45 -34.42 -2.85
C ARG A 8 21.11 -34.54 -2.10
N GLY A 9 21.06 -35.31 -1.01
CA GLY A 9 19.88 -35.44 -0.17
C GLY A 9 19.48 -34.10 0.45
N LEU A 10 20.45 -33.39 1.04
CA LEU A 10 20.20 -32.05 1.62
C LEU A 10 19.69 -31.05 0.59
N LEU A 11 20.31 -31.02 -0.60
CA LEU A 11 19.88 -30.13 -1.68
C LEU A 11 18.42 -30.41 -2.12
N LEU A 12 18.08 -31.70 -2.29
CA LEU A 12 16.71 -32.10 -2.65
C LEU A 12 15.70 -31.71 -1.57
N THR A 13 16.04 -31.89 -0.31
CA THR A 13 15.18 -31.49 0.81
C THR A 13 14.97 -29.98 0.84
N LEU A 14 16.01 -29.18 0.66
CA LEU A 14 15.91 -27.72 0.58
C LEU A 14 15.05 -27.26 -0.60
N LEU A 15 15.21 -27.88 -1.78
CA LEU A 15 14.38 -27.59 -2.96
C LEU A 15 12.91 -27.96 -2.72
N LEU A 16 12.63 -29.07 -2.08
CA LEU A 16 11.24 -29.47 -1.76
C LEU A 16 10.61 -28.53 -0.73
N LEU A 17 11.35 -28.10 0.28
CA LEU A 17 10.85 -27.15 1.29
C LEU A 17 10.63 -25.73 0.74
N SER A 18 11.45 -25.30 -0.22
CA SER A 18 11.31 -23.99 -0.86
C SER A 18 10.33 -23.97 -2.04
N SER A 19 9.94 -25.15 -2.58
CA SER A 19 9.12 -25.23 -3.79
C SER A 19 7.76 -24.53 -3.68
N PRO A 20 7.01 -24.57 -2.55
CA PRO A 20 5.74 -23.83 -2.45
C PRO A 20 5.94 -22.32 -2.55
N TRP A 21 7.00 -21.80 -1.92
CA TRP A 21 7.34 -20.37 -1.99
C TRP A 21 7.76 -19.97 -3.40
N LEU A 22 8.62 -20.75 -4.04
CA LEU A 22 9.06 -20.51 -5.42
C LEU A 22 7.88 -20.55 -6.41
N PHE A 23 6.92 -21.46 -6.20
CA PHE A 23 5.72 -21.53 -7.01
C PHE A 23 4.87 -20.26 -6.87
N VAL A 24 4.67 -19.77 -5.65
CA VAL A 24 3.95 -18.51 -5.40
C VAL A 24 4.67 -17.33 -6.06
N GLN A 25 6.01 -17.26 -5.96
CA GLN A 25 6.78 -16.20 -6.64
C GLN A 25 6.60 -16.27 -8.16
N GLY A 26 6.66 -17.46 -8.75
CA GLY A 26 6.41 -17.66 -10.17
C GLY A 26 5.00 -17.25 -10.59
N TRP A 27 4.00 -17.56 -9.75
CA TRP A 27 2.63 -17.13 -9.98
C TRP A 27 2.47 -15.61 -9.90
N ILE A 28 3.06 -14.96 -8.89
CA ILE A 28 3.03 -13.49 -8.77
C ILE A 28 3.60 -12.82 -10.02
N LEU A 29 4.74 -13.30 -10.53
CA LEU A 29 5.40 -12.76 -11.72
C LEU A 29 4.54 -12.84 -13.00
N VAL A 30 3.63 -13.81 -13.07
CA VAL A 30 2.79 -14.03 -14.26
C VAL A 30 1.41 -13.41 -14.11
N ALA A 31 0.87 -13.38 -12.90
CA ALA A 31 -0.53 -13.05 -12.64
C ALA A 31 -0.74 -11.66 -12.01
N ALA A 32 0.29 -11.06 -11.39
CA ALA A 32 0.16 -9.71 -10.86
C ALA A 32 0.36 -8.69 -11.97
N ASP A 33 -0.70 -7.95 -12.28
CA ASP A 33 -0.58 -6.74 -13.09
C ASP A 33 0.33 -5.72 -12.40
N ASP A 34 0.92 -4.83 -13.18
CA ASP A 34 1.72 -3.70 -12.66
C ASP A 34 1.10 -2.37 -13.14
N PRO A 35 -0.08 -2.00 -12.61
CA PRO A 35 -0.76 -0.78 -13.02
C PRO A 35 0.04 0.45 -12.58
N ASP A 36 0.16 1.40 -13.48
CA ASP A 36 0.65 2.74 -13.15
C ASP A 36 -0.57 3.65 -12.90
N HIS A 37 -0.96 3.77 -11.63
CA HIS A 37 -2.09 4.59 -11.26
C HIS A 37 -1.73 6.08 -11.39
N THR A 38 -2.43 6.77 -12.29
CA THR A 38 -2.33 8.22 -12.51
C THR A 38 -3.58 8.97 -12.05
N SER A 39 -4.52 8.26 -11.44
CA SER A 39 -5.73 8.80 -10.81
C SER A 39 -6.21 7.87 -9.71
N MET A 40 -7.04 8.38 -8.80
CA MET A 40 -7.59 7.61 -7.69
C MET A 40 -8.43 6.43 -8.20
N PRO A 41 -8.08 5.18 -7.84
CA PRO A 41 -8.86 4.02 -8.24
C PRO A 41 -10.17 3.89 -7.47
N THR A 42 -11.12 3.13 -8.01
CA THR A 42 -12.36 2.82 -7.32
C THR A 42 -12.21 1.58 -6.42
N CYS A 43 -12.79 1.66 -5.21
CA CYS A 43 -12.88 0.52 -4.29
C CYS A 43 -14.35 0.15 -4.08
N PRO A 44 -14.87 -0.90 -4.74
CA PRO A 44 -16.26 -1.32 -4.57
C PRO A 44 -16.55 -1.80 -3.15
N ALA A 45 -17.65 -1.36 -2.55
CA ALA A 45 -18.04 -1.74 -1.18
C ALA A 45 -18.22 -3.26 -0.95
N SER A 46 -18.42 -4.02 -2.04
CA SER A 46 -18.58 -5.49 -1.99
C SER A 46 -17.28 -6.27 -1.99
N THR A 47 -16.14 -5.59 -2.16
CA THR A 47 -14.83 -6.27 -2.22
C THR A 47 -14.24 -6.52 -0.83
N ALA A 48 -13.47 -7.60 -0.71
CA ALA A 48 -12.64 -7.89 0.45
C ALA A 48 -11.14 -7.65 0.17
N ASN A 49 -10.81 -6.96 -0.93
CA ASN A 49 -9.45 -6.85 -1.45
C ASN A 49 -8.92 -5.41 -1.57
N CYS A 50 -9.74 -4.41 -1.26
CA CYS A 50 -9.29 -3.02 -1.14
C CYS A 50 -9.86 -2.32 0.09
N ALA A 51 -9.25 -1.23 0.48
CA ALA A 51 -9.73 -0.28 1.47
C ALA A 51 -9.66 1.15 0.89
N TYR A 52 -10.55 2.01 1.33
CA TYR A 52 -10.65 3.38 0.83
C TYR A 52 -11.15 4.33 1.91
N LEU A 53 -10.60 5.54 1.94
CA LEU A 53 -11.02 6.65 2.81
C LEU A 53 -11.05 7.94 2.01
N SER A 54 -12.19 8.64 2.03
CA SER A 54 -12.33 10.02 1.57
C SER A 54 -13.38 10.76 2.38
N ALA A 55 -13.56 12.05 2.14
CA ALA A 55 -14.62 12.84 2.76
C ALA A 55 -16.04 12.37 2.38
N GLU A 56 -16.19 11.73 1.23
CA GLU A 56 -17.49 11.31 0.68
C GLU A 56 -17.83 9.85 0.97
N SER A 57 -16.83 9.00 1.11
CA SER A 57 -17.04 7.56 1.34
C SER A 57 -15.87 6.86 2.02
N THR A 58 -16.22 5.80 2.74
CA THR A 58 -15.25 4.87 3.33
C THR A 58 -15.60 3.45 2.93
N VAL A 59 -14.57 2.64 2.65
CA VAL A 59 -14.73 1.21 2.39
C VAL A 59 -13.73 0.47 3.26
N ARG A 60 -14.23 -0.39 4.16
CA ARG A 60 -13.44 -1.20 5.09
C ARG A 60 -12.49 -0.39 6.00
N MET A 61 -12.81 0.87 6.22
CA MET A 61 -12.15 1.77 7.18
C MET A 61 -13.16 2.17 8.24
N ASP A 62 -12.67 2.63 9.39
CA ASP A 62 -13.53 3.21 10.41
C ASP A 62 -14.17 4.50 9.87
N ALA A 63 -15.50 4.59 9.96
CA ALA A 63 -16.26 5.75 9.50
C ALA A 63 -16.04 7.02 10.34
N GLU A 64 -15.42 6.90 11.52
CA GLU A 64 -15.08 8.04 12.40
C GLU A 64 -13.73 8.68 12.01
N LEU A 65 -12.95 8.07 11.11
CA LEU A 65 -11.70 8.64 10.65
C LEU A 65 -11.96 9.90 9.82
N THR A 66 -11.26 10.98 10.16
CA THR A 66 -11.36 12.23 9.40
C THR A 66 -10.64 12.10 8.05
N ALA A 67 -11.27 12.60 7.00
CA ALA A 67 -10.63 12.78 5.70
C ALA A 67 -10.13 14.22 5.47
N VAL A 68 -10.10 15.04 6.51
CA VAL A 68 -9.54 16.40 6.48
C VAL A 68 -8.52 16.53 7.60
N ILE A 69 -7.30 16.89 7.23
CA ILE A 69 -6.16 17.06 8.13
C ILE A 69 -5.96 18.55 8.39
N ASP A 70 -5.86 18.95 9.66
CA ASP A 70 -5.60 20.33 10.08
C ASP A 70 -4.09 20.63 9.99
N ALA A 71 -3.61 20.65 8.76
CA ALA A 71 -2.24 20.96 8.36
C ALA A 71 -2.21 21.29 6.86
N ASN A 72 -1.23 22.08 6.43
CA ASN A 72 -1.09 22.40 5.03
C ASN A 72 -0.61 21.20 4.19
N VAL A 73 -0.89 21.24 2.89
CA VAL A 73 -0.62 20.13 1.98
C VAL A 73 0.87 19.72 1.91
N SER A 74 1.79 20.63 2.20
CA SER A 74 3.23 20.31 2.17
C SER A 74 3.65 19.49 3.40
N GLU A 75 3.07 19.75 4.57
CA GLU A 75 3.28 18.98 5.78
C GLU A 75 2.67 17.59 5.66
N VAL A 76 1.44 17.50 5.16
CA VAL A 76 0.76 16.22 4.89
C VAL A 76 1.54 15.39 3.85
N TRP A 77 2.06 16.04 2.80
CA TRP A 77 2.91 15.38 1.81
C TRP A 77 4.20 14.84 2.41
N GLN A 78 4.87 15.62 3.27
CA GLN A 78 6.09 15.15 3.92
C GLN A 78 5.83 13.93 4.81
N ALA A 79 4.71 13.94 5.55
CA ALA A 79 4.32 12.79 6.35
C ALA A 79 4.04 11.53 5.50
N TRP A 80 3.45 11.69 4.31
CA TRP A 80 3.35 10.58 3.34
C TRP A 80 4.71 10.07 2.89
N VAL A 81 5.64 10.97 2.54
CA VAL A 81 6.99 10.59 2.10
C VAL A 81 7.69 9.82 3.20
N ASP A 82 7.71 10.35 4.42
CA ASP A 82 8.36 9.71 5.58
C ASP A 82 7.74 8.34 5.86
N TRP A 83 6.41 8.24 5.90
CA TRP A 83 5.71 6.98 6.10
C TRP A 83 5.99 5.97 4.98
N SER A 84 6.04 6.41 3.74
CA SER A 84 6.31 5.53 2.59
C SER A 84 7.72 4.96 2.62
N GLU A 85 8.70 5.75 3.04
CA GLU A 85 10.09 5.31 3.24
C GLU A 85 10.20 4.33 4.41
N GLU A 86 9.62 4.62 5.57
CA GLU A 86 9.59 3.74 6.74
C GLU A 86 8.95 2.38 6.44
N ASN A 87 7.92 2.36 5.60
CA ASN A 87 7.22 1.14 5.19
C ASN A 87 7.81 0.49 3.93
N ASN A 88 8.92 1.01 3.41
CA ASN A 88 9.65 0.48 2.25
C ASN A 88 8.75 0.32 1.01
N LEU A 89 7.86 1.29 0.74
CA LEU A 89 7.08 1.28 -0.49
C LEU A 89 7.99 1.45 -1.70
N ARG A 90 7.74 0.67 -2.73
CA ARG A 90 8.35 0.96 -4.04
C ARG A 90 7.64 2.17 -4.65
N PRO A 91 8.38 3.22 -5.04
CA PRO A 91 7.76 4.40 -5.64
C PRO A 91 7.15 4.07 -7.00
N GLY A 92 5.97 4.60 -7.25
CA GLY A 92 5.29 4.63 -8.53
C GLY A 92 5.14 6.06 -9.03
N HIS A 93 4.02 6.37 -9.69
CA HIS A 93 3.72 7.68 -10.23
C HIS A 93 3.53 8.73 -9.12
N THR A 94 4.04 9.95 -9.34
CA THR A 94 3.78 11.12 -8.49
C THR A 94 3.48 12.32 -9.36
N GLU A 95 2.52 13.15 -8.94
CA GLU A 95 2.11 14.34 -9.65
C GLU A 95 1.88 15.52 -8.69
N LEU A 96 2.26 16.70 -9.13
CA LEU A 96 1.94 17.98 -8.51
C LEU A 96 0.98 18.74 -9.43
N GLY A 97 -0.25 18.91 -8.98
CA GLY A 97 -1.26 19.67 -9.71
C GLY A 97 -1.01 21.19 -9.70
N GLU A 98 -1.65 21.90 -10.62
CA GLU A 98 -1.48 23.34 -10.80
C GLU A 98 -1.94 24.17 -9.58
N SER A 99 -2.96 23.71 -8.86
CA SER A 99 -3.47 24.35 -7.63
C SER A 99 -2.82 23.83 -6.35
N GLY A 100 -1.75 23.03 -6.49
CA GLY A 100 -0.98 22.49 -5.35
C GLY A 100 -1.46 21.12 -4.88
N GLU A 101 -2.38 20.48 -5.59
CA GLU A 101 -2.76 19.09 -5.32
C GLU A 101 -1.56 18.17 -5.44
N ARG A 102 -1.54 17.13 -4.62
CA ARG A 102 -0.50 16.09 -4.64
C ARG A 102 -1.16 14.74 -4.88
N PHE A 103 -0.58 13.99 -5.80
CA PHE A 103 -0.96 12.61 -6.06
C PHE A 103 0.28 11.71 -5.96
N ALA A 104 0.14 10.54 -5.37
CA ALA A 104 1.19 9.53 -5.39
C ALA A 104 0.60 8.12 -5.45
N HIS A 105 1.31 7.27 -6.17
CA HIS A 105 1.16 5.83 -6.17
C HIS A 105 2.44 5.19 -5.65
N GLY A 106 2.30 4.21 -4.77
CA GLY A 106 3.40 3.38 -4.27
C GLY A 106 2.96 1.93 -4.16
N VAL A 107 3.91 1.00 -4.13
CA VAL A 107 3.63 -0.43 -4.05
C VAL A 107 4.23 -1.01 -2.79
N ALA A 108 3.38 -1.48 -1.90
CA ALA A 108 3.76 -2.24 -0.72
C ALA A 108 3.98 -3.70 -1.08
N ILE A 109 5.01 -4.33 -0.51
CA ILE A 109 5.32 -5.75 -0.72
C ILE A 109 5.14 -6.49 0.60
N THR A 110 4.21 -7.44 0.65
CA THR A 110 4.01 -8.23 1.87
C THR A 110 5.27 -9.00 2.28
N PRO A 111 5.58 -9.11 3.59
CA PRO A 111 6.92 -9.56 4.02
C PRO A 111 7.32 -10.96 3.55
N PHE A 112 6.48 -11.98 3.72
CA PHE A 112 6.84 -13.36 3.45
C PHE A 112 6.51 -13.80 2.02
N TRP A 113 5.26 -13.63 1.61
CA TRP A 113 4.78 -14.08 0.30
C TRP A 113 5.10 -13.10 -0.83
N ARG A 114 5.47 -11.86 -0.48
CA ARG A 114 5.85 -10.79 -1.40
C ARG A 114 4.73 -10.40 -2.39
N PHE A 115 3.48 -10.52 -1.97
CA PHE A 115 2.36 -10.01 -2.75
C PHE A 115 2.46 -8.49 -2.90
N PRO A 116 2.31 -7.97 -4.12
CA PRO A 116 2.25 -6.53 -4.35
C PRO A 116 0.86 -5.99 -4.04
N ASP A 117 0.80 -4.92 -3.26
CA ASP A 117 -0.41 -4.17 -2.96
C ASP A 117 -0.20 -2.71 -3.36
N ASP A 118 -1.15 -2.13 -4.08
CA ASP A 118 -1.12 -0.73 -4.44
C ASP A 118 -1.52 0.14 -3.23
N VAL A 119 -0.85 1.28 -3.09
CA VAL A 119 -1.20 2.36 -2.17
C VAL A 119 -1.26 3.64 -3.00
N VAL A 120 -2.42 4.27 -3.05
CA VAL A 120 -2.63 5.50 -3.80
C VAL A 120 -3.15 6.57 -2.86
N VAL A 121 -2.58 7.76 -2.95
CA VAL A 121 -2.97 8.91 -2.14
C VAL A 121 -3.21 10.13 -3.04
N GLN A 122 -4.21 10.92 -2.65
CA GLN A 122 -4.46 12.23 -3.21
C GLN A 122 -4.68 13.23 -2.08
N PHE A 123 -4.00 14.36 -2.15
CA PHE A 123 -4.09 15.45 -1.18
C PHE A 123 -4.50 16.72 -1.88
N GLN A 124 -5.59 17.35 -1.40
CA GLN A 124 -6.15 18.58 -1.98
C GLN A 124 -6.07 19.70 -0.93
N PRO A 125 -5.36 20.81 -1.23
CA PRO A 125 -5.27 21.94 -0.31
C PRO A 125 -6.65 22.62 -0.16
N GLN A 126 -7.03 22.89 1.09
CA GLN A 126 -8.27 23.60 1.46
C GLN A 126 -7.93 24.77 2.42
N GLY A 127 -7.16 25.75 1.93
CA GLY A 127 -6.62 26.82 2.78
C GLY A 127 -5.53 26.28 3.70
N GLU A 128 -5.74 26.34 5.03
CA GLU A 128 -4.80 25.83 6.04
C GLU A 128 -4.97 24.33 6.31
N THR A 129 -5.99 23.71 5.75
CA THR A 129 -6.25 22.26 5.90
C THR A 129 -6.01 21.51 4.59
N THR A 130 -5.96 20.19 4.67
CA THR A 130 -5.79 19.30 3.52
C THR A 130 -6.87 18.22 3.52
N ALA A 131 -7.66 18.13 2.46
CA ALA A 131 -8.50 16.98 2.20
C ALA A 131 -7.63 15.82 1.68
N ILE A 132 -7.90 14.63 2.20
CA ILE A 132 -7.15 13.43 1.84
C ILE A 132 -8.07 12.38 1.22
N GLU A 133 -7.54 11.69 0.21
CA GLU A 133 -8.10 10.44 -0.31
C GLU A 133 -7.03 9.36 -0.23
N LEU A 134 -7.37 8.22 0.35
CA LEU A 134 -6.46 7.11 0.57
C LEU A 134 -7.05 5.83 -0.02
N TYR A 135 -6.25 5.09 -0.76
CA TYR A 135 -6.63 3.80 -1.33
C TYR A 135 -5.52 2.78 -1.12
N SER A 136 -5.89 1.54 -0.80
CA SER A 136 -4.97 0.40 -0.84
C SER A 136 -5.69 -0.85 -1.31
N ALA A 137 -5.05 -1.59 -2.23
CA ALA A 137 -5.60 -2.85 -2.75
C ALA A 137 -4.51 -3.85 -3.09
N SER A 138 -4.81 -5.13 -2.87
CA SER A 138 -3.94 -6.20 -3.31
C SER A 138 -4.15 -6.48 -4.80
N ARG A 139 -3.06 -6.59 -5.57
CA ARG A 139 -3.10 -6.90 -7.00
C ARG A 139 -3.55 -8.33 -7.29
N LEU A 140 -3.45 -9.21 -6.30
CA LEU A 140 -3.78 -10.63 -6.41
C LEU A 140 -4.68 -11.09 -5.28
N GLY A 141 -5.55 -12.05 -5.59
CA GLY A 141 -6.42 -12.70 -4.62
C GLY A 141 -7.80 -12.06 -4.53
N VAL A 142 -8.65 -12.67 -3.71
CA VAL A 142 -10.05 -12.23 -3.49
C VAL A 142 -10.24 -11.57 -2.12
N SER A 143 -9.24 -11.63 -1.26
CA SER A 143 -9.23 -11.04 0.07
C SER A 143 -7.80 -10.75 0.52
N ASP A 144 -7.62 -9.62 1.19
CA ASP A 144 -6.36 -9.15 1.74
C ASP A 144 -6.16 -9.49 3.24
N LEU A 145 -7.11 -10.24 3.84
CA LEU A 145 -7.11 -10.62 5.26
C LEU A 145 -6.99 -9.43 6.24
N GLY A 146 -7.41 -8.23 5.83
CA GLY A 146 -7.35 -7.02 6.64
C GLY A 146 -6.08 -6.17 6.43
N VAL A 147 -5.13 -6.62 5.62
CA VAL A 147 -3.85 -5.92 5.42
C VAL A 147 -4.03 -4.52 4.84
N ASN A 148 -4.96 -4.32 3.88
CA ASN A 148 -5.15 -3.01 3.28
C ASN A 148 -5.81 -1.99 4.23
N PRO A 149 -6.87 -2.32 4.99
CA PRO A 149 -7.37 -1.43 6.04
C PRO A 149 -6.32 -1.08 7.09
N ASP A 150 -5.61 -2.06 7.64
CA ASP A 150 -4.57 -1.84 8.66
C ASP A 150 -3.46 -0.90 8.15
N ARG A 151 -3.09 -1.04 6.87
CA ARG A 151 -2.11 -0.18 6.19
C ARG A 151 -2.60 1.26 6.10
N LEU A 152 -3.84 1.47 5.63
CA LEU A 152 -4.41 2.81 5.52
C LEU A 152 -4.64 3.46 6.89
N GLU A 153 -5.00 2.69 7.93
CA GLU A 153 -5.07 3.21 9.29
C GLU A 153 -3.70 3.64 9.82
N SER A 154 -2.65 2.87 9.51
CA SER A 154 -1.26 3.25 9.84
C SER A 154 -0.85 4.54 9.13
N LEU A 155 -1.15 4.66 7.84
CA LEU A 155 -0.90 5.88 7.08
C LEU A 155 -1.69 7.06 7.64
N HIS A 156 -3.00 6.89 7.84
CA HIS A 156 -3.86 7.93 8.39
C HIS A 156 -3.33 8.48 9.73
N ARG A 157 -2.88 7.60 10.65
CA ARG A 157 -2.27 8.02 11.92
C ARG A 157 -1.01 8.87 11.70
N ALA A 158 -0.19 8.54 10.70
CA ALA A 158 1.00 9.33 10.37
C ALA A 158 0.61 10.72 9.82
N LEU A 159 -0.43 10.79 8.97
CA LEU A 159 -0.92 12.05 8.44
C LEU A 159 -1.57 12.95 9.51
N VAL A 160 -2.30 12.35 10.46
CA VAL A 160 -2.90 13.10 11.57
C VAL A 160 -1.84 13.58 12.57
N ALA A 161 -0.71 12.90 12.69
CA ALA A 161 0.34 13.26 13.65
C ALA A 161 1.01 14.61 13.35
N VAL A 162 0.85 15.18 12.14
CA VAL A 162 1.35 16.54 11.82
C VAL A 162 0.44 17.65 12.33
N GLN A 163 -0.81 17.33 12.73
CA GLN A 163 -1.73 18.27 13.35
C GLN A 163 -1.16 18.75 14.69
N GLY A 164 -1.09 20.06 14.87
CA GLY A 164 -0.70 20.64 16.16
C GLY A 164 0.81 20.80 16.41
N ASN A 165 1.66 20.65 15.41
CA ASN A 165 3.08 21.01 15.49
C ASN A 165 3.33 22.51 15.19
N ILE A 166 2.31 23.35 15.38
CA ILE A 166 2.36 24.80 15.21
C ILE A 166 2.57 25.49 16.55
#